data_254f2034f79262a14c2657f8b963c13b
#
_entry.id   254f2034f79262a14c2657f8b963c13b
#
_cell.length_a   1.000
_cell.length_b   1.000
_cell.length_c   1.000
_cell.angle_alpha   90.00
_cell.angle_beta   90.00
_cell.angle_gamma   90.00
#
_symmetry.space_group_name_H-M   'P 1'
#
loop_
_entity.id
_entity.type
_entity.pdbx_description
1 polymer ?
#
loop_
_entity_poly.entity_id
_entity_poly.type
_entity_poly.pdbx_seq_one_letter_code
_entity_poly.pdbx_strand_id
1 'polypeptide(L)'
;MPAKTFSIMGDSISTFEGCVPDGYTLFYNDERLERSGVLRPEDTWWSHAVRALGGTVLADSAWSGSMVEGAGFPAASSPERAAALLGPDGQAPDAMLVFIGINDYGWGGAKMNADGHGSACPAELSAQAPVEKVLAE
;
A
#
# COMPACT_ATOMS: atom_id res chain seq x y z
N MET A 1 -19.15 17.25 -14.17
CA MET A 1 -18.41 15.98 -14.30
C MET A 1 -18.21 15.35 -12.94
N PRO A 2 -18.45 14.04 -12.77
CA PRO A 2 -18.14 13.41 -11.50
C PRO A 2 -16.65 13.50 -11.21
N ALA A 3 -16.30 13.62 -9.94
CA ALA A 3 -14.91 13.62 -9.51
C ALA A 3 -14.25 12.26 -9.85
N LYS A 4 -12.97 12.29 -10.19
CA LYS A 4 -12.20 11.07 -10.41
C LYS A 4 -12.08 10.27 -9.12
N THR A 5 -12.16 8.97 -9.23
CA THR A 5 -11.98 8.05 -8.13
C THR A 5 -10.56 7.51 -8.12
N PHE A 6 -10.00 7.42 -6.92
CA PHE A 6 -8.64 6.93 -6.69
C PHE A 6 -8.66 5.78 -5.71
N SER A 7 -7.91 4.74 -5.99
CA SER A 7 -7.62 3.69 -5.01
C SER A 7 -6.14 3.71 -4.64
N ILE A 8 -5.86 3.30 -3.41
CA ILE A 8 -4.54 3.40 -2.82
C ILE A 8 -3.96 1.99 -2.68
N MET A 9 -2.76 1.78 -3.18
CA MET A 9 -1.95 0.59 -2.89
C MET A 9 -0.73 1.04 -2.10
N GLY A 10 -0.59 0.54 -0.89
CA GLY A 10 0.48 1.00 -0.03
C GLY A 10 0.83 0.07 1.13
N ASP A 11 1.74 0.55 1.93
CA ASP A 11 2.21 -0.10 3.14
C ASP A 11 1.78 0.68 4.40
N SER A 12 2.64 0.71 5.41
CA SER A 12 2.36 1.29 6.72
C SER A 12 1.73 2.68 6.68
N ILE A 13 2.37 3.62 6.01
CA ILE A 13 1.97 5.03 6.02
C ILE A 13 0.72 5.33 5.19
N SER A 14 0.25 4.35 4.47
CA SER A 14 -0.99 4.46 3.70
C SER A 14 -2.18 3.82 4.41
N THR A 15 -1.96 3.17 5.57
CA THR A 15 -3.05 2.60 6.37
C THR A 15 -3.76 3.66 7.20
N PHE A 16 -5.02 3.45 7.44
CA PHE A 16 -5.77 4.18 8.48
C PHE A 16 -6.98 3.34 8.90
N GLU A 17 -7.28 3.35 10.19
CA GLU A 17 -8.42 2.61 10.75
C GLU A 17 -9.73 3.01 10.07
N GLY A 18 -10.51 2.02 9.64
CA GLY A 18 -11.76 2.23 8.94
C GLY A 18 -11.62 2.51 7.45
N CYS A 19 -10.41 2.71 6.94
CA CYS A 19 -10.16 2.98 5.51
C CYS A 19 -9.66 1.75 4.75
N VAL A 20 -8.98 0.83 5.45
CA VAL A 20 -8.48 -0.43 4.88
C VAL A 20 -9.44 -1.57 5.21
N PRO A 21 -9.40 -2.70 4.46
CA PRO A 21 -10.21 -3.87 4.79
C PRO A 21 -9.97 -4.40 6.20
N ASP A 22 -11.00 -5.00 6.78
CA ASP A 22 -10.91 -5.62 8.09
C ASP A 22 -9.81 -6.68 8.12
N GLY A 23 -9.03 -6.70 9.20
CA GLY A 23 -7.94 -7.64 9.38
C GLY A 23 -6.60 -7.19 8.81
N TYR A 24 -6.56 -6.11 8.03
CA TYR A 24 -5.31 -5.54 7.57
C TYR A 24 -4.60 -4.84 8.73
N THR A 25 -3.28 -5.05 8.82
CA THR A 25 -2.48 -4.46 9.89
C THR A 25 -2.32 -2.96 9.70
N LEU A 26 -2.60 -2.21 10.75
CA LEU A 26 -2.51 -0.76 10.78
C LEU A 26 -1.17 -0.30 11.33
N PHE A 27 -0.65 0.79 10.79
CA PHE A 27 0.54 1.47 11.32
C PHE A 27 0.16 2.55 12.32
N TYR A 28 -0.82 3.38 11.99
CA TYR A 28 -1.27 4.45 12.87
C TYR A 28 -2.17 3.86 13.96
N ASN A 29 -1.62 3.72 15.13
CA ASN A 29 -2.29 3.32 16.35
C ASN A 29 -1.97 4.33 17.46
N ASP A 30 -2.59 4.22 18.60
CA ASP A 30 -2.57 5.17 19.72
C ASP A 30 -1.38 6.13 19.78
N GLU A 31 -0.20 5.63 20.14
CA GLU A 31 1.00 6.45 20.27
C GLU A 31 1.49 7.04 18.94
N ARG A 32 1.33 6.30 17.85
CA ARG A 32 1.78 6.74 16.53
C ARG A 32 0.88 7.82 15.94
N LEU A 33 -0.40 7.80 16.25
CA LEU A 33 -1.33 8.87 15.86
C LEU A 33 -0.82 10.20 16.39
N GLU A 34 -0.56 10.28 17.69
CA GLU A 34 -0.09 11.52 18.31
C GLU A 34 1.28 11.97 17.78
N ARG A 35 2.21 11.04 17.66
CA ARG A 35 3.59 11.35 17.26
C ARG A 35 3.71 11.73 15.78
N SER A 36 2.85 11.19 14.94
CA SER A 36 2.89 11.47 13.50
C SER A 36 2.12 12.71 13.10
N GLY A 37 1.15 13.11 13.90
CA GLY A 37 0.19 14.16 13.53
C GLY A 37 -0.89 13.67 12.57
N VAL A 38 -0.89 12.39 12.22
CA VAL A 38 -1.94 11.78 11.38
C VAL A 38 -3.04 11.28 12.31
N LEU A 39 -3.98 12.15 12.63
CA LEU A 39 -5.03 11.89 13.62
C LEU A 39 -6.35 11.43 12.97
N ARG A 40 -6.52 11.71 11.69
CA ARG A 40 -7.74 11.45 10.94
C ARG A 40 -7.38 11.00 9.53
N PRO A 41 -8.30 10.34 8.80
CA PRO A 41 -8.06 10.01 7.39
C PRO A 41 -7.63 11.21 6.54
N GLU A 42 -8.18 12.38 6.82
CA GLU A 42 -7.87 13.61 6.09
C GLU A 42 -6.41 14.07 6.24
N ASP A 43 -5.71 13.58 7.26
CA ASP A 43 -4.32 13.91 7.51
C ASP A 43 -3.34 12.99 6.76
N THR A 44 -3.84 11.91 6.17
CA THR A 44 -2.99 10.97 5.42
C THR A 44 -2.45 11.60 4.14
N TRP A 45 -1.30 11.11 3.69
CA TRP A 45 -0.69 11.62 2.46
C TRP A 45 -1.60 11.46 1.24
N TRP A 46 -2.28 10.33 1.14
CA TRP A 46 -3.16 10.06 0.00
C TRP A 46 -4.41 10.94 0.01
N SER A 47 -4.90 11.29 1.18
CA SER A 47 -6.02 12.23 1.29
C SER A 47 -5.65 13.62 0.76
N HIS A 48 -4.46 14.09 1.10
CA HIS A 48 -3.92 15.35 0.56
C HIS A 48 -3.76 15.28 -0.96
N ALA A 49 -3.18 14.19 -1.46
CA ALA A 49 -2.95 14.00 -2.89
C ALA A 49 -4.27 13.95 -3.67
N VAL A 50 -5.21 13.15 -3.22
CA VAL A 50 -6.53 12.99 -3.88
C VAL A 50 -7.30 14.32 -3.89
N ARG A 51 -7.26 15.05 -2.79
CA ARG A 51 -7.87 16.39 -2.70
C ARG A 51 -7.26 17.36 -3.69
N ALA A 52 -5.93 17.40 -3.76
CA ALA A 52 -5.21 18.26 -4.69
C ALA A 52 -5.51 17.92 -6.16
N LEU A 53 -5.81 16.66 -6.44
CA LEU A 53 -6.19 16.18 -7.76
C LEU A 53 -7.70 16.34 -8.06
N GLY A 54 -8.46 16.87 -7.12
CA GLY A 54 -9.89 17.06 -7.29
C GLY A 54 -10.71 15.78 -7.32
N GLY A 55 -10.22 14.73 -6.66
CA GLY A 55 -10.86 13.42 -6.67
C GLY A 55 -11.42 12.98 -5.33
N THR A 56 -11.86 11.73 -5.30
CA THR A 56 -12.33 11.03 -4.11
C THR A 56 -11.65 9.67 -3.99
N VAL A 57 -11.52 9.18 -2.75
CA VAL A 57 -10.95 7.86 -2.50
C VAL A 57 -12.04 6.80 -2.66
N LEU A 58 -11.77 5.79 -3.50
CA LEU A 58 -12.65 4.65 -3.71
C LEU A 58 -12.34 3.51 -2.74
N ALA A 59 -11.07 3.14 -2.63
CA ALA A 59 -10.63 2.05 -1.77
C ALA A 59 -9.18 2.25 -1.35
N ASP A 60 -8.82 1.70 -0.20
CA ASP A 60 -7.45 1.71 0.31
C ASP A 60 -7.01 0.26 0.59
N SER A 61 -6.11 -0.25 -0.23
CA SER A 61 -5.49 -1.58 -0.07
C SER A 61 -4.08 -1.44 0.50
N ALA A 62 -3.97 -0.81 1.66
CA ALA A 62 -2.71 -0.66 2.37
C ALA A 62 -2.61 -1.63 3.54
N TRP A 63 -1.42 -2.16 3.77
CA TRP A 63 -1.14 -3.11 4.84
C TRP A 63 0.22 -2.81 5.46
N SER A 64 0.26 -2.55 6.76
CA SER A 64 1.49 -2.22 7.46
C SER A 64 2.50 -3.37 7.40
N GLY A 65 3.70 -3.05 6.96
CA GLY A 65 4.77 -4.04 6.78
C GLY A 65 4.73 -4.76 5.43
N SER A 66 3.75 -4.46 4.58
CA SER A 66 3.63 -5.19 3.32
C SER A 66 4.75 -4.86 2.34
N MET A 67 5.09 -5.86 1.57
CA MET A 67 6.02 -5.77 0.44
C MET A 67 5.24 -5.85 -0.86
N VAL A 68 5.87 -5.47 -1.95
CA VAL A 68 5.29 -5.64 -3.27
C VAL A 68 5.12 -7.13 -3.55
N GLU A 69 6.14 -7.92 -3.23
CA GLU A 69 6.09 -9.38 -3.29
C GLU A 69 6.79 -9.94 -2.05
N GLY A 70 6.24 -11.00 -1.46
CA GLY A 70 6.85 -11.57 -0.26
C GLY A 70 5.91 -12.50 0.50
N ALA A 71 6.38 -12.95 1.68
CA ALA A 71 5.67 -13.87 2.56
C ALA A 71 5.23 -13.20 3.86
N GLY A 72 4.29 -13.82 4.56
CA GLY A 72 3.85 -13.42 5.90
C GLY A 72 2.48 -12.76 5.94
N PHE A 73 2.13 -12.02 4.95
CA PHE A 73 0.80 -11.45 4.72
C PHE A 73 0.65 -11.21 3.21
N PRO A 74 -0.57 -10.99 2.71
CA PRO A 74 -0.76 -10.82 1.27
C PRO A 74 0.11 -9.70 0.71
N ALA A 75 0.99 -10.05 -0.21
CA ALA A 75 1.82 -9.09 -0.91
C ALA A 75 0.95 -8.18 -1.79
N ALA A 76 1.44 -6.99 -2.11
CA ALA A 76 0.72 -6.06 -2.98
C ALA A 76 0.39 -6.66 -4.35
N SER A 77 1.23 -7.58 -4.84
CA SER A 77 1.01 -8.28 -6.10
C SER A 77 -0.01 -9.43 -6.00
N SER A 78 -0.56 -9.70 -4.82
CA SER A 78 -1.53 -10.79 -4.65
C SER A 78 -2.89 -10.43 -5.23
N PRO A 79 -3.67 -11.43 -5.71
CA PRO A 79 -5.04 -11.20 -6.16
C PRO A 79 -5.94 -10.58 -5.09
N GLU A 80 -5.72 -10.94 -3.82
CA GLU A 80 -6.46 -10.38 -2.69
C GLU A 80 -6.26 -8.86 -2.59
N ARG A 81 -5.01 -8.41 -2.67
CA ARG A 81 -4.68 -7.00 -2.57
C ARG A 81 -5.16 -6.22 -3.79
N ALA A 82 -5.08 -6.83 -4.96
CA ALA A 82 -5.62 -6.24 -6.20
C ALA A 82 -7.14 -6.10 -6.13
N ALA A 83 -7.84 -7.12 -5.65
CA ALA A 83 -9.29 -7.07 -5.46
C ALA A 83 -9.73 -5.98 -4.48
N ALA A 84 -8.93 -5.72 -3.45
CA ALA A 84 -9.20 -4.68 -2.45
C ALA A 84 -9.07 -3.25 -3.01
N LEU A 85 -8.62 -3.08 -4.24
CA LEU A 85 -8.60 -1.78 -4.94
C LEU A 85 -9.94 -1.43 -5.58
N LEU A 86 -10.84 -2.40 -5.68
CA LEU A 86 -12.17 -2.18 -6.25
C LEU A 86 -13.11 -1.59 -5.20
N GLY A 87 -14.06 -0.81 -5.67
CA GLY A 87 -15.14 -0.30 -4.84
C GLY A 87 -16.14 -1.39 -4.42
N PRO A 88 -17.12 -1.04 -3.57
CA PRO A 88 -18.06 -2.02 -2.99
C PRO A 88 -18.81 -2.88 -4.02
N ASP A 89 -19.11 -2.31 -5.17
CA ASP A 89 -19.85 -2.99 -6.25
C ASP A 89 -18.90 -3.53 -7.34
N GLY A 90 -17.64 -3.71 -7.03
CA GLY A 90 -16.64 -4.12 -8.01
C GLY A 90 -16.22 -2.99 -8.95
N GLN A 91 -16.55 -1.75 -8.61
CA GLN A 91 -16.17 -0.58 -9.40
C GLN A 91 -14.66 -0.40 -9.44
N ALA A 92 -14.11 -0.28 -10.64
CA ALA A 92 -12.69 0.04 -10.80
C ALA A 92 -12.45 1.54 -10.56
N PRO A 93 -11.31 1.90 -9.95
CA PRO A 93 -10.94 3.31 -9.82
C PRO A 93 -10.56 3.91 -11.18
N ASP A 94 -10.70 5.23 -11.30
CA ASP A 94 -10.19 5.95 -12.47
C ASP A 94 -8.65 5.96 -12.49
N ALA A 95 -8.03 5.98 -11.31
CA ALA A 95 -6.58 5.94 -11.17
C ALA A 95 -6.19 5.30 -9.84
N MET A 96 -4.95 4.85 -9.75
CA MET A 96 -4.37 4.31 -8.53
C MET A 96 -3.19 5.16 -8.09
N LEU A 97 -3.08 5.35 -6.78
CA LEU A 97 -1.89 5.90 -6.16
C LEU A 97 -1.13 4.74 -5.50
N VAL A 98 0.08 4.49 -5.97
CA VAL A 98 0.90 3.38 -5.48
C VAL A 98 2.09 3.95 -4.71
N PHE A 99 2.17 3.64 -3.42
CA PHE A 99 3.27 4.06 -2.57
C PHE A 99 3.70 2.89 -1.68
N ILE A 100 4.64 2.10 -2.18
CA ILE A 100 5.12 0.86 -1.55
C ILE A 100 6.54 0.59 -2.03
N GLY A 101 7.28 -0.23 -1.31
CA GLY A 101 8.63 -0.66 -1.68
C GLY A 101 9.66 -0.51 -0.56
N ILE A 102 9.38 0.32 0.43
CA ILE A 102 10.32 0.54 1.53
C ILE A 102 10.58 -0.76 2.32
N ASN A 103 9.56 -1.58 2.48
CA ASN A 103 9.70 -2.85 3.17
C ASN A 103 10.47 -3.89 2.34
N ASP A 104 10.33 -3.84 1.03
CA ASP A 104 11.13 -4.66 0.11
C ASP A 104 12.61 -4.32 0.24
N TYR A 105 12.92 -3.05 0.29
CA TYR A 105 14.29 -2.58 0.44
C TYR A 105 14.86 -2.88 1.83
N GLY A 106 14.16 -2.48 2.89
CA GLY A 106 14.64 -2.61 4.26
C GLY A 106 14.49 -4.02 4.83
N TRP A 107 13.31 -4.59 4.74
CA TRP A 107 12.97 -5.87 5.34
C TRP A 107 13.18 -7.05 4.40
N GLY A 108 12.82 -6.88 3.16
CA GLY A 108 12.98 -7.89 2.12
C GLY A 108 14.44 -8.25 1.96
N GLY A 109 15.31 -7.27 1.85
CA GLY A 109 16.75 -7.47 1.76
C GLY A 109 17.32 -8.21 2.96
N ALA A 110 16.93 -7.80 4.16
CA ALA A 110 17.37 -8.45 5.39
C ALA A 110 16.87 -9.90 5.49
N LYS A 111 15.63 -10.15 5.15
CA LYS A 111 15.07 -11.50 5.11
C LYS A 111 15.75 -12.37 4.08
N MET A 112 15.96 -11.85 2.90
CA MET A 112 16.65 -12.57 1.84
C MET A 112 18.06 -12.97 2.30
N ASN A 113 18.76 -12.07 2.97
CA ASN A 113 20.08 -12.38 3.53
C ASN A 113 20.00 -13.46 4.61
N ALA A 114 19.01 -13.42 5.48
CA ALA A 114 18.82 -14.43 6.52
C ALA A 114 18.46 -15.79 5.93
N ASP A 115 17.70 -15.82 4.85
CA ASP A 115 17.30 -17.04 4.16
C ASP A 115 18.36 -17.55 3.18
N GLY A 116 19.51 -16.89 3.11
CA GLY A 116 20.59 -17.27 2.21
C GLY A 116 20.39 -16.87 0.75
N HIS A 117 19.39 -16.08 0.48
CA HIS A 117 19.09 -15.61 -0.88
C HIS A 117 19.58 -14.18 -1.13
N GLY A 118 20.02 -13.50 -0.11
CA GLY A 118 20.09 -12.06 -0.12
C GLY A 118 21.19 -11.41 -0.91
N SER A 119 22.30 -12.07 -1.07
CA SER A 119 23.45 -11.44 -1.73
C SER A 119 23.36 -11.49 -3.25
N ALA A 120 22.46 -12.29 -3.79
CA ALA A 120 22.39 -12.53 -5.23
C ALA A 120 21.34 -11.63 -5.93
N CYS A 121 20.44 -11.02 -5.17
CA CYS A 121 19.42 -10.17 -5.74
C CYS A 121 19.59 -8.74 -5.22
N PRO A 122 20.13 -7.83 -6.04
CA PRO A 122 20.15 -6.42 -5.67
C PRO A 122 18.73 -5.96 -5.33
N ALA A 123 18.60 -5.17 -4.27
CA ALA A 123 17.32 -4.63 -3.85
C ALA A 123 16.55 -3.93 -4.99
N GLU A 124 17.30 -3.34 -5.91
CA GLU A 124 16.77 -2.68 -7.11
C GLU A 124 16.00 -3.65 -8.01
N LEU A 125 16.50 -4.87 -8.20
CA LEU A 125 15.84 -5.86 -9.05
C LEU A 125 14.61 -6.47 -8.36
N SER A 126 14.65 -6.62 -7.05
CA SER A 126 13.51 -7.14 -6.31
C SER A 126 12.37 -6.13 -6.18
N ALA A 127 12.68 -4.85 -6.26
CA ALA A 127 11.66 -3.80 -6.19
C ALA A 127 11.01 -3.51 -7.56
N GLN A 128 11.80 -3.49 -8.63
CA GLN A 128 11.28 -3.14 -9.96
C GLN A 128 10.31 -4.17 -10.53
N ALA A 129 10.70 -5.43 -10.55
CA ALA A 129 9.86 -6.47 -11.14
C ALA A 129 8.50 -6.62 -10.46
N PRO A 130 8.41 -6.63 -9.12
CA PRO A 130 7.11 -6.69 -8.46
C PRO A 130 6.22 -5.46 -8.69
N VAL A 131 6.82 -4.27 -8.77
CA VAL A 131 6.04 -3.04 -9.06
C VAL A 131 5.43 -3.11 -10.46
N GLU A 132 6.19 -3.54 -11.44
CA GLU A 132 5.67 -3.73 -12.79
C GLU A 132 4.53 -4.77 -12.83
N LYS A 133 4.66 -5.85 -12.07
CA LYS A 133 3.64 -6.88 -11.96
C LYS A 133 2.35 -6.34 -11.35
N VAL A 134 2.44 -5.54 -10.30
CA VAL A 134 1.27 -4.92 -9.67
C VAL A 134 0.57 -3.96 -10.62
N LEU A 135 1.34 -3.17 -11.37
CA LEU A 135 0.79 -2.21 -12.32
C LEU A 135 0.21 -2.86 -13.57
N ALA A 136 0.67 -4.06 -13.92
CA ALA A 136 0.18 -4.79 -15.09
C ALA A 136 -1.14 -5.55 -14.82
N GLU A 137 -1.45 -5.84 -13.57
CA GLU A 137 -2.68 -6.51 -13.15
C GLU A 137 -3.84 -5.52 -12.96
#